data_f8bca430c26bd12409880f806f64cea1
#
_entry.id   f8bca430c26bd12409880f806f64cea1
#
_cell.length_a   1.000
_cell.length_b   1.000
_cell.length_c   1.000
_cell.angle_alpha   90.00
_cell.angle_beta   90.00
_cell.angle_gamma   90.00
#
_symmetry.space_group_name_H-M   'P 1'
#
loop_
_entity.id
_entity.type
_entity.pdbx_description
1 polymer ?
#
loop_
_entity_poly.entity_id
_entity_poly.type
_entity_poly.pdbx_seq_one_letter_code
_entity_poly.pdbx_strand_id
1 'polypeptide(L)'
;HFFAVFTGIFVIMTIIILQIMRFGVYSSVDSSLVSVSNNASSYANRTMARISSFYFDTENNIIKALPDSDSSKLLGTPAANTDIILFSANGTILNAFDAFSNYQNFHLDKHRLGSIETTSLMNFYGQEEKYHTITVRVHIKNYPAVAYMMAVVNVEQLDRANERYERIIIIVMSVFWLISILASIYLAKWSRKPILESYEKQKMFVENASHELRTPLAVLQNRLESLFRKPNETILENSEHLASSLDEVRNMRILTTNLLNLARRDD
;
A
#
# COMPACT_ATOMS: atom_id res chain seq x y z
N HIS A 1 -6.10 -0.62 22.07
CA HIS A 1 -7.00 -0.43 20.92
C HIS A 1 -6.32 0.32 19.76
N PHE A 2 -5.68 1.48 19.98
CA PHE A 2 -5.02 2.27 18.91
C PHE A 2 -3.95 1.48 18.15
N PHE A 3 -3.15 0.67 18.85
CA PHE A 3 -2.12 -0.15 18.22
C PHE A 3 -2.71 -1.19 17.26
N ALA A 4 -3.81 -1.85 17.63
CA ALA A 4 -4.48 -2.83 16.77
C ALA A 4 -5.05 -2.18 15.50
N VAL A 5 -5.64 -0.99 15.64
CA VAL A 5 -6.16 -0.21 14.50
C VAL A 5 -5.02 0.21 13.56
N PHE A 6 -3.91 0.73 14.11
CA PHE A 6 -2.74 1.12 13.33
C PHE A 6 -2.16 -0.06 12.55
N THR A 7 -1.97 -1.22 13.22
CA THR A 7 -1.46 -2.44 12.58
C THR A 7 -2.41 -2.92 11.48
N GLY A 8 -3.73 -2.87 11.73
CA GLY A 8 -4.74 -3.22 10.73
C GLY A 8 -4.68 -2.35 9.48
N ILE A 9 -4.59 -1.03 9.64
CA ILE A 9 -4.45 -0.09 8.53
C ILE A 9 -3.17 -0.37 7.74
N PHE A 10 -2.06 -0.64 8.43
CA PHE A 10 -0.77 -0.91 7.81
C PHE A 10 -0.79 -2.18 6.96
N VAL A 11 -1.40 -3.25 7.46
CA VAL A 11 -1.58 -4.52 6.73
C VAL A 11 -2.47 -4.30 5.50
N ILE A 12 -3.59 -3.61 5.65
CA ILE A 12 -4.49 -3.31 4.53
C ILE A 12 -3.77 -2.50 3.45
N MET A 13 -3.01 -1.46 3.84
CA MET A 13 -2.22 -0.66 2.90
C MET A 13 -1.19 -1.50 2.16
N THR A 14 -0.50 -2.41 2.85
CA THR A 14 0.47 -3.32 2.22
C THR A 14 -0.20 -4.22 1.19
N ILE A 15 -1.36 -4.80 1.51
CA ILE A 15 -2.13 -5.65 0.59
C ILE A 15 -2.55 -4.85 -0.66
N ILE A 16 -3.04 -3.62 -0.46
CA ILE A 16 -3.46 -2.75 -1.58
C ILE A 16 -2.27 -2.44 -2.50
N ILE A 17 -1.12 -2.09 -1.95
CA ILE A 17 0.10 -1.81 -2.74
C ILE A 17 0.50 -3.04 -3.56
N LEU A 18 0.52 -4.23 -2.97
CA LEU A 18 0.85 -5.46 -3.67
C LEU A 18 -0.15 -5.78 -4.78
N GLN A 19 -1.44 -5.56 -4.56
CA GLN A 19 -2.47 -5.76 -5.59
C GLN A 19 -2.35 -4.77 -6.76
N ILE A 20 -2.13 -3.48 -6.47
CA ILE A 20 -1.93 -2.46 -7.50
C ILE A 20 -0.70 -2.79 -8.35
N MET A 21 0.38 -3.23 -7.72
CA MET A 21 1.60 -3.61 -8.42
C MET A 21 1.37 -4.81 -9.35
N ARG A 22 0.74 -5.87 -8.85
CA ARG A 22 0.38 -7.06 -9.67
C ARG A 22 -0.47 -6.68 -10.88
N PHE A 23 -1.51 -5.90 -10.64
CA PHE A 23 -2.39 -5.46 -11.72
C PHE A 23 -1.63 -4.61 -12.77
N GLY A 24 -0.77 -3.69 -12.32
CA GLY A 24 0.00 -2.81 -13.20
C GLY A 24 0.99 -3.54 -14.10
N VAL A 25 1.66 -4.57 -13.59
CA VAL A 25 2.67 -5.33 -14.33
C VAL A 25 2.07 -6.04 -15.55
N TYR A 26 0.94 -6.70 -15.40
CA TYR A 26 0.31 -7.44 -16.51
C TYR A 26 -0.55 -6.58 -17.42
N SER A 27 -1.10 -5.47 -16.92
CA SER A 27 -1.97 -4.58 -17.69
C SER A 27 -1.32 -4.06 -18.97
N SER A 28 -0.02 -3.74 -18.94
CA SER A 28 0.73 -3.29 -20.12
C SER A 28 0.86 -4.40 -21.17
N VAL A 29 1.17 -5.62 -20.72
CA VAL A 29 1.30 -6.79 -21.61
C VAL A 29 -0.04 -7.14 -22.23
N ASP A 30 -1.08 -7.19 -21.42
CA ASP A 30 -2.44 -7.53 -21.88
C ASP A 30 -2.98 -6.49 -22.87
N SER A 31 -2.72 -5.20 -22.62
CA SER A 31 -3.07 -4.12 -23.55
C SER A 31 -2.33 -4.26 -24.89
N SER A 32 -1.06 -4.66 -24.86
CA SER A 32 -0.27 -4.93 -26.07
C SER A 32 -0.85 -6.10 -26.86
N LEU A 33 -1.18 -7.22 -26.19
CA LEU A 33 -1.82 -8.38 -26.81
C LEU A 33 -3.15 -8.02 -27.45
N VAL A 34 -4.01 -7.26 -26.77
CA VAL A 34 -5.29 -6.77 -27.32
C VAL A 34 -5.05 -5.89 -28.55
N SER A 35 -4.08 -5.00 -28.50
CA SER A 35 -3.72 -4.15 -29.66
C SER A 35 -3.27 -4.97 -30.86
N VAL A 36 -2.44 -6.00 -30.65
CA VAL A 36 -2.00 -6.94 -31.69
C VAL A 36 -3.19 -7.73 -32.23
N SER A 37 -4.08 -8.21 -31.38
CA SER A 37 -5.28 -8.96 -31.80
C SER A 37 -6.24 -8.13 -32.65
N ASN A 38 -6.42 -6.85 -32.35
CA ASN A 38 -7.25 -5.93 -33.11
C ASN A 38 -6.69 -5.69 -34.52
N ASN A 39 -5.39 -5.86 -34.73
CA ASN A 39 -4.72 -5.73 -36.01
C ASN A 39 -4.20 -7.08 -36.56
N ALA A 40 -4.80 -8.17 -36.11
CA ALA A 40 -4.32 -9.53 -36.37
C ALA A 40 -4.08 -9.86 -37.85
N SER A 41 -5.01 -9.49 -38.72
CA SER A 41 -4.88 -9.74 -40.17
C SER A 41 -3.65 -9.04 -40.78
N SER A 42 -3.32 -7.83 -40.30
CA SER A 42 -2.13 -7.12 -40.74
C SER A 42 -0.84 -7.80 -40.26
N TYR A 43 -0.79 -8.19 -39.00
CA TYR A 43 0.37 -8.89 -38.43
C TYR A 43 0.55 -10.27 -39.07
N ALA A 44 -0.52 -11.03 -39.24
CA ALA A 44 -0.46 -12.34 -39.88
C ALA A 44 -0.01 -12.24 -41.36
N ASN A 45 -0.52 -11.25 -42.10
CA ASN A 45 -0.07 -11.00 -43.47
C ASN A 45 1.41 -10.66 -43.55
N ARG A 46 1.90 -9.79 -42.68
CA ARG A 46 3.35 -9.44 -42.62
C ARG A 46 4.21 -10.63 -42.26
N THR A 47 3.78 -11.45 -41.29
CA THR A 47 4.50 -12.68 -40.89
C THR A 47 4.59 -13.66 -42.04
N MET A 48 3.50 -13.90 -42.75
CA MET A 48 3.52 -14.78 -43.93
C MET A 48 4.33 -14.22 -45.08
N ALA A 49 4.24 -12.91 -45.34
CA ALA A 49 5.05 -12.24 -46.36
C ALA A 49 6.56 -12.36 -46.05
N ARG A 50 6.95 -12.21 -44.78
CA ARG A 50 8.34 -12.42 -44.34
C ARG A 50 8.79 -13.86 -44.57
N ILE A 51 7.98 -14.82 -44.19
CA ILE A 51 8.30 -16.25 -44.38
C ILE A 51 8.44 -16.60 -45.86
N SER A 52 7.55 -16.10 -46.68
CA SER A 52 7.57 -16.34 -48.12
C SER A 52 8.74 -15.63 -48.83
N SER A 53 9.40 -14.67 -48.19
CA SER A 53 10.60 -14.04 -48.71
C SER A 53 11.89 -14.83 -48.49
N PHE A 54 11.83 -15.93 -47.73
CA PHE A 54 12.96 -16.82 -47.52
C PHE A 54 12.78 -18.13 -48.32
N TYR A 55 13.85 -18.69 -48.78
CA TYR A 55 13.88 -20.01 -49.40
C TYR A 55 15.01 -20.86 -48.79
N PHE A 56 14.82 -22.14 -48.82
CA PHE A 56 15.84 -23.08 -48.39
C PHE A 56 16.79 -23.42 -49.55
N ASP A 57 18.06 -23.03 -49.39
CA ASP A 57 19.12 -23.38 -50.35
C ASP A 57 19.62 -24.81 -50.03
N THR A 58 19.23 -25.75 -50.88
CA THR A 58 19.59 -27.17 -50.72
C THR A 58 21.07 -27.48 -50.95
N GLU A 59 21.80 -26.63 -51.69
CA GLU A 59 23.23 -26.81 -51.91
C GLU A 59 24.07 -26.46 -50.69
N ASN A 60 23.69 -25.40 -49.99
CA ASN A 60 24.45 -24.91 -48.86
C ASN A 60 23.79 -25.25 -47.50
N ASN A 61 22.64 -25.91 -47.50
CA ASN A 61 21.86 -26.27 -46.31
C ASN A 61 21.54 -25.07 -45.40
N ILE A 62 21.25 -23.90 -46.00
CA ILE A 62 20.95 -22.66 -45.32
C ILE A 62 19.66 -22.05 -45.85
N ILE A 63 19.01 -21.22 -45.01
CA ILE A 63 17.87 -20.38 -45.38
C ILE A 63 18.41 -19.03 -45.89
N LYS A 64 18.05 -18.69 -47.10
CA LYS A 64 18.43 -17.41 -47.74
C LYS A 64 17.22 -16.53 -48.00
N ALA A 65 17.41 -15.21 -47.92
CA ALA A 65 16.41 -14.23 -48.33
C ALA A 65 16.34 -14.19 -49.89
N LEU A 66 15.15 -14.03 -50.42
CA LEU A 66 14.96 -13.77 -51.86
C LEU A 66 15.62 -12.45 -52.25
N PRO A 67 16.34 -12.39 -53.42
CA PRO A 67 17.10 -11.21 -53.79
C PRO A 67 16.30 -9.91 -53.93
N ASP A 68 15.02 -10.00 -54.26
CA ASP A 68 14.11 -8.88 -54.42
C ASP A 68 13.25 -8.56 -53.19
N SER A 69 13.48 -9.24 -52.08
CA SER A 69 12.72 -8.98 -50.86
C SER A 69 13.26 -7.71 -50.19
N ASP A 70 12.49 -6.63 -50.26
CA ASP A 70 12.74 -5.41 -49.52
C ASP A 70 12.48 -5.68 -48.02
N SER A 71 13.42 -6.41 -47.41
CA SER A 71 13.33 -6.86 -46.00
C SER A 71 13.25 -5.68 -45.02
N SER A 72 13.64 -4.47 -45.45
CA SER A 72 13.51 -3.25 -44.64
C SER A 72 12.06 -2.80 -44.44
N LYS A 73 11.14 -3.13 -45.35
CA LYS A 73 9.70 -2.86 -45.21
C LYS A 73 8.94 -3.91 -44.41
N LEU A 74 9.55 -5.07 -44.20
CA LEU A 74 8.96 -6.20 -43.45
C LEU A 74 9.26 -6.13 -41.94
N LEU A 75 10.11 -5.20 -41.52
CA LEU A 75 10.52 -4.98 -40.13
C LEU A 75 9.49 -4.18 -39.31
N GLY A 76 8.24 -4.52 -39.44
CA GLY A 76 7.24 -4.14 -38.44
C GLY A 76 7.11 -5.28 -37.44
N THR A 77 8.09 -5.43 -36.53
CA THR A 77 7.91 -6.33 -35.39
C THR A 77 6.66 -5.94 -34.61
N PRO A 78 5.86 -6.88 -34.18
CA PRO A 78 4.86 -6.62 -33.12
C PRO A 78 5.55 -5.91 -31.96
N ALA A 79 4.79 -5.22 -31.12
CA ALA A 79 5.33 -4.57 -29.92
C ALA A 79 6.43 -5.45 -29.29
N ALA A 80 7.53 -4.84 -28.89
CA ALA A 80 8.70 -5.54 -28.36
C ALA A 80 8.30 -6.71 -27.44
N ASN A 81 8.83 -7.90 -27.73
CA ASN A 81 8.60 -9.16 -27.03
C ASN A 81 7.26 -9.88 -27.32
N THR A 82 6.58 -9.59 -28.41
CA THR A 82 5.39 -10.36 -28.83
C THR A 82 5.74 -11.26 -30.00
N ASP A 83 5.58 -12.56 -29.82
CA ASP A 83 5.73 -13.56 -30.89
C ASP A 83 4.37 -13.90 -31.50
N ILE A 84 4.37 -14.32 -32.77
CA ILE A 84 3.16 -14.67 -33.51
C ILE A 84 3.25 -16.11 -33.98
N ILE A 85 2.22 -16.89 -33.68
CA ILE A 85 2.03 -18.25 -34.22
C ILE A 85 0.81 -18.23 -35.13
N LEU A 86 0.98 -18.75 -36.33
CA LEU A 86 -0.08 -18.84 -37.33
C LEU A 86 -0.54 -20.28 -37.47
N PHE A 87 -1.84 -20.48 -37.40
CA PHE A 87 -2.46 -21.79 -37.51
C PHE A 87 -3.35 -21.89 -38.74
N SER A 88 -3.32 -23.07 -39.34
CA SER A 88 -4.32 -23.48 -40.33
C SER A 88 -5.67 -23.77 -39.69
N ALA A 89 -6.71 -23.98 -40.49
CA ALA A 89 -8.04 -24.39 -40.00
C ALA A 89 -8.01 -25.69 -39.18
N ASN A 90 -7.04 -26.57 -39.44
CA ASN A 90 -6.87 -27.84 -38.75
C ASN A 90 -5.99 -27.77 -37.49
N GLY A 91 -5.47 -26.55 -37.16
CA GLY A 91 -4.59 -26.36 -36.01
C GLY A 91 -3.11 -26.65 -36.26
N THR A 92 -2.69 -26.84 -37.53
CA THR A 92 -1.29 -26.99 -37.90
C THR A 92 -0.59 -25.64 -37.87
N ILE A 93 0.62 -25.56 -37.28
CA ILE A 93 1.43 -24.34 -37.25
C ILE A 93 2.07 -24.12 -38.61
N LEU A 94 1.88 -22.92 -39.18
CA LEU A 94 2.32 -22.58 -40.54
C LEU A 94 3.68 -21.87 -40.57
N ASN A 95 4.09 -21.23 -39.48
CA ASN A 95 5.33 -20.47 -39.37
C ASN A 95 6.35 -21.09 -38.40
N ALA A 96 6.45 -22.40 -38.41
CA ALA A 96 7.26 -23.18 -37.47
C ALA A 96 8.74 -22.76 -37.41
N PHE A 97 9.36 -22.39 -38.55
CA PHE A 97 10.76 -22.00 -38.59
C PHE A 97 11.03 -20.52 -38.27
N ASP A 98 9.99 -19.70 -38.22
CA ASP A 98 10.05 -18.29 -37.84
C ASP A 98 9.59 -18.07 -36.37
N ALA A 99 9.01 -19.08 -35.79
CA ALA A 99 8.55 -19.02 -34.43
C ALA A 99 9.70 -19.26 -33.42
N PHE A 100 9.49 -18.76 -32.18
CA PHE A 100 10.45 -19.00 -31.11
C PHE A 100 10.58 -20.50 -30.73
N SER A 101 11.64 -20.89 -30.04
CA SER A 101 12.05 -22.27 -29.81
C SER A 101 11.00 -23.16 -29.14
N ASN A 102 10.04 -22.58 -28.41
CA ASN A 102 9.04 -23.34 -27.64
C ASN A 102 7.65 -23.39 -28.31
N TYR A 103 7.55 -22.98 -29.58
CA TYR A 103 6.27 -22.86 -30.29
C TYR A 103 5.51 -24.19 -30.40
N GLN A 104 6.21 -25.33 -30.43
CA GLN A 104 5.62 -26.65 -30.60
C GLN A 104 4.66 -27.05 -29.46
N ASN A 105 4.81 -26.45 -28.29
CA ASN A 105 4.00 -26.73 -27.12
C ASN A 105 2.69 -25.94 -27.10
N PHE A 106 2.51 -25.00 -28.03
CA PHE A 106 1.27 -24.23 -28.14
C PHE A 106 0.27 -24.97 -29.04
N HIS A 107 -0.97 -25.04 -28.57
CA HIS A 107 -2.07 -25.70 -29.27
C HIS A 107 -3.22 -24.74 -29.49
N LEU A 108 -3.90 -24.90 -30.64
CA LEU A 108 -5.06 -24.09 -30.96
C LEU A 108 -6.27 -24.53 -30.14
N ASP A 109 -6.75 -23.65 -29.24
CA ASP A 109 -8.06 -23.81 -28.59
C ASP A 109 -9.11 -22.91 -29.27
N LYS A 110 -10.03 -23.55 -30.02
CA LYS A 110 -11.10 -22.84 -30.74
C LYS A 110 -12.23 -22.36 -29.84
N HIS A 111 -12.31 -22.79 -28.59
CA HIS A 111 -13.35 -22.43 -27.65
C HIS A 111 -13.05 -21.13 -26.90
N ARG A 112 -11.80 -20.67 -26.91
CA ARG A 112 -11.34 -19.51 -26.15
C ARG A 112 -10.77 -18.38 -27.01
N LEU A 113 -11.37 -18.19 -28.20
CA LEU A 113 -10.95 -17.12 -29.10
C LEU A 113 -11.24 -15.74 -28.52
N GLY A 114 -10.28 -14.83 -28.66
CA GLY A 114 -10.42 -13.42 -28.24
C GLY A 114 -10.19 -13.18 -26.73
N SER A 115 -9.91 -14.21 -25.94
CA SER A 115 -9.59 -14.10 -24.53
C SER A 115 -8.08 -14.22 -24.30
N ILE A 116 -7.58 -13.48 -23.30
CA ILE A 116 -6.20 -13.62 -22.84
C ILE A 116 -6.12 -14.85 -21.94
N GLU A 117 -5.17 -15.72 -22.21
CA GLU A 117 -4.90 -16.92 -21.43
C GLU A 117 -3.47 -16.91 -20.89
N THR A 118 -3.31 -17.44 -19.68
CA THR A 118 -2.00 -17.69 -19.10
C THR A 118 -1.69 -19.18 -19.24
N THR A 119 -0.59 -19.48 -19.91
CA THR A 119 -0.12 -20.86 -20.13
C THR A 119 1.29 -21.01 -19.58
N SER A 120 1.52 -22.05 -18.79
CA SER A 120 2.85 -22.45 -18.32
C SER A 120 3.38 -23.59 -19.16
N LEU A 121 4.56 -23.41 -19.73
CA LEU A 121 5.21 -24.41 -20.59
C LEU A 121 6.65 -24.64 -20.14
N MET A 122 7.11 -25.88 -20.26
CA MET A 122 8.51 -26.23 -20.02
C MET A 122 9.37 -25.78 -21.21
N ASN A 123 10.44 -25.04 -20.94
CA ASN A 123 11.43 -24.72 -21.97
C ASN A 123 12.37 -25.89 -22.23
N PHE A 124 13.25 -25.73 -23.21
CA PHE A 124 14.23 -26.77 -23.58
C PHE A 124 15.16 -27.18 -22.42
N TYR A 125 15.38 -26.31 -21.45
CA TYR A 125 16.21 -26.54 -20.27
C TYR A 125 15.44 -27.14 -19.08
N GLY A 126 14.16 -27.51 -19.26
CA GLY A 126 13.33 -28.06 -18.21
C GLY A 126 12.87 -27.03 -17.18
N GLN A 127 12.93 -25.73 -17.50
CA GLN A 127 12.40 -24.65 -16.67
C GLN A 127 10.98 -24.32 -17.10
N GLU A 128 10.12 -24.07 -16.14
CA GLU A 128 8.77 -23.59 -16.40
C GLU A 128 8.82 -22.11 -16.76
N GLU A 129 8.20 -21.76 -17.87
CA GLU A 129 8.04 -20.39 -18.35
C GLU A 129 6.56 -20.07 -18.51
N LYS A 130 6.16 -18.88 -18.10
CA LYS A 130 4.79 -18.39 -18.21
C LYS A 130 4.63 -17.50 -19.43
N TYR A 131 3.53 -17.72 -20.13
CA TYR A 131 3.16 -16.98 -21.33
C TYR A 131 1.74 -16.44 -21.22
N HIS A 132 1.53 -15.21 -21.65
CA HIS A 132 0.21 -14.68 -21.95
C HIS A 132 -0.04 -14.81 -23.44
N THR A 133 -1.20 -15.34 -23.82
CA THR A 133 -1.56 -15.58 -25.20
C THR A 133 -2.94 -15.03 -25.50
N ILE A 134 -3.16 -14.59 -26.74
CA ILE A 134 -4.49 -14.30 -27.29
C ILE A 134 -4.58 -14.89 -28.67
N THR A 135 -5.65 -15.67 -28.92
CA THR A 135 -5.90 -16.30 -30.20
C THR A 135 -7.12 -15.69 -30.87
N VAL A 136 -6.97 -15.30 -32.12
CA VAL A 136 -8.06 -14.73 -32.91
C VAL A 136 -8.16 -15.36 -34.28
N ARG A 137 -9.37 -15.38 -34.84
CA ARG A 137 -9.59 -15.79 -36.21
C ARG A 137 -9.13 -14.69 -37.15
N VAL A 138 -8.42 -15.06 -38.22
CA VAL A 138 -7.95 -14.14 -39.25
C VAL A 138 -8.38 -14.59 -40.62
N HIS A 139 -8.51 -13.64 -41.52
CA HIS A 139 -8.77 -13.92 -42.94
C HIS A 139 -7.83 -13.05 -43.78
N ILE A 140 -6.94 -13.71 -44.52
CA ILE A 140 -5.92 -13.03 -45.33
C ILE A 140 -6.09 -13.44 -46.79
N LYS A 141 -6.40 -12.46 -47.64
CA LYS A 141 -6.64 -12.71 -49.08
C LYS A 141 -5.46 -13.44 -49.75
N ASN A 142 -4.23 -13.04 -49.43
CA ASN A 142 -3.02 -13.57 -50.06
C ASN A 142 -2.60 -14.92 -49.48
N TYR A 143 -3.07 -15.30 -48.30
CA TYR A 143 -2.69 -16.55 -47.61
C TYR A 143 -3.93 -17.21 -46.99
N PRO A 144 -4.79 -17.81 -47.82
CA PRO A 144 -6.06 -18.38 -47.36
C PRO A 144 -5.88 -19.61 -46.44
N ALA A 145 -4.70 -20.20 -46.41
CA ALA A 145 -4.37 -21.29 -45.48
C ALA A 145 -4.30 -20.87 -44.03
N VAL A 146 -4.08 -19.55 -43.75
CA VAL A 146 -4.01 -19.02 -42.40
C VAL A 146 -5.44 -18.76 -41.91
N ALA A 147 -5.85 -19.49 -40.87
CA ALA A 147 -7.18 -19.36 -40.29
C ALA A 147 -7.17 -18.67 -38.91
N TYR A 148 -6.10 -18.85 -38.13
CA TYR A 148 -5.99 -18.26 -36.79
C TYR A 148 -4.59 -17.70 -36.58
N MET A 149 -4.53 -16.65 -35.76
CA MET A 149 -3.30 -16.05 -35.25
C MET A 149 -3.32 -16.09 -33.73
N MET A 150 -2.26 -16.55 -33.14
CA MET A 150 -2.00 -16.48 -31.71
C MET A 150 -0.85 -15.52 -31.48
N ALA A 151 -1.09 -14.47 -30.71
CA ALA A 151 -0.04 -13.59 -30.20
C ALA A 151 0.39 -14.11 -28.82
N VAL A 152 1.71 -14.21 -28.62
CA VAL A 152 2.32 -14.83 -27.44
C VAL A 152 3.33 -13.88 -26.84
N VAL A 153 3.27 -13.66 -25.52
CA VAL A 153 4.27 -12.88 -24.78
C VAL A 153 4.80 -13.74 -23.63
N ASN A 154 6.12 -13.88 -23.56
CA ASN A 154 6.78 -14.49 -22.40
C ASN A 154 6.76 -13.53 -21.23
N VAL A 155 6.06 -13.87 -20.16
CA VAL A 155 5.94 -13.03 -18.94
C VAL A 155 6.80 -13.54 -17.79
N GLU A 156 7.58 -14.58 -17.99
CA GLU A 156 8.39 -15.20 -16.94
C GLU A 156 9.37 -14.22 -16.28
N GLN A 157 10.04 -13.38 -17.07
CA GLN A 157 10.95 -12.37 -16.52
C GLN A 157 10.22 -11.31 -15.71
N LEU A 158 9.01 -10.91 -16.16
CA LEU A 158 8.14 -10.00 -15.44
C LEU A 158 7.64 -10.63 -14.12
N ASP A 159 7.28 -11.90 -14.18
CA ASP A 159 6.81 -12.65 -13.01
C ASP A 159 7.91 -12.75 -11.93
N ARG A 160 9.11 -13.15 -12.33
CA ARG A 160 10.28 -13.20 -11.43
C ARG A 160 10.69 -11.82 -10.88
N ALA A 161 10.59 -10.79 -11.69
CA ALA A 161 10.83 -9.42 -11.23
C ALA A 161 9.76 -9.01 -10.22
N ASN A 162 8.49 -9.30 -10.49
CA ASN A 162 7.38 -9.03 -9.62
C ASN A 162 7.52 -9.71 -8.26
N GLU A 163 7.84 -11.01 -8.22
CA GLU A 163 8.11 -11.75 -6.98
C GLU A 163 9.27 -11.14 -6.16
N ARG A 164 10.29 -10.62 -6.84
CA ARG A 164 11.40 -9.94 -6.20
C ARG A 164 10.97 -8.62 -5.57
N TYR A 165 10.20 -7.82 -6.29
CA TYR A 165 9.64 -6.58 -5.76
C TYR A 165 8.67 -6.82 -4.62
N GLU A 166 7.80 -7.84 -4.70
CA GLU A 166 6.91 -8.24 -3.60
C GLU A 166 7.69 -8.53 -2.32
N ARG A 167 8.76 -9.32 -2.41
CA ARG A 167 9.63 -9.62 -1.26
C ARG A 167 10.28 -8.35 -0.69
N ILE A 168 10.80 -7.47 -1.55
CA ILE A 168 11.40 -6.21 -1.11
C ILE A 168 10.36 -5.35 -0.39
N ILE A 169 9.16 -5.21 -0.95
CA ILE A 169 8.08 -4.43 -0.34
C ILE A 169 7.71 -5.00 1.03
N ILE A 170 7.54 -6.32 1.15
CA ILE A 170 7.22 -6.97 2.43
C ILE A 170 8.31 -6.70 3.47
N ILE A 171 9.59 -6.81 3.10
CA ILE A 171 10.72 -6.55 4.01
C ILE A 171 10.72 -5.09 4.45
N VAL A 172 10.65 -4.16 3.50
CA VAL A 172 10.65 -2.72 3.77
C VAL A 172 9.48 -2.34 4.67
N MET A 173 8.28 -2.81 4.36
CA MET A 173 7.08 -2.55 5.16
C MET A 173 7.20 -3.14 6.57
N SER A 174 7.76 -4.34 6.71
CA SER A 174 8.00 -4.94 8.03
C SER A 174 8.99 -4.13 8.88
N VAL A 175 10.05 -3.62 8.26
CA VAL A 175 11.03 -2.74 8.94
C VAL A 175 10.38 -1.43 9.38
N PHE A 176 9.62 -0.78 8.50
CA PHE A 176 8.88 0.44 8.86
C PHE A 176 7.87 0.21 9.98
N TRP A 177 7.19 -0.93 9.98
CA TRP A 177 6.26 -1.30 11.04
C TRP A 177 6.97 -1.44 12.39
N LEU A 178 8.12 -2.13 12.43
CA LEU A 178 8.94 -2.25 13.63
C LEU A 178 9.43 -0.90 14.14
N ILE A 179 9.95 -0.04 13.26
CA ILE A 179 10.39 1.31 13.61
C ILE A 179 9.22 2.12 14.19
N SER A 180 8.04 2.04 13.59
CA SER A 180 6.84 2.73 14.07
C SER A 180 6.41 2.28 15.46
N ILE A 181 6.53 0.98 15.76
CA ILE A 181 6.27 0.44 17.11
C ILE A 181 7.26 1.04 18.12
N LEU A 182 8.55 0.99 17.82
CA LEU A 182 9.58 1.51 18.71
C LEU A 182 9.42 3.01 18.95
N ALA A 183 9.16 3.76 17.89
CA ALA A 183 8.87 5.20 17.97
C ALA A 183 7.63 5.50 18.81
N SER A 184 6.56 4.71 18.64
CA SER A 184 5.33 4.85 19.41
C SER A 184 5.54 4.60 20.91
N ILE A 185 6.31 3.56 21.27
CA ILE A 185 6.66 3.26 22.67
C ILE A 185 7.51 4.38 23.27
N TYR A 186 8.50 4.87 22.51
CA TYR A 186 9.36 5.95 22.95
C TYR A 186 8.56 7.23 23.19
N LEU A 187 7.73 7.62 22.23
CA LEU A 187 6.89 8.82 22.31
C LEU A 187 5.87 8.73 23.46
N ALA A 188 5.27 7.56 23.66
CA ALA A 188 4.35 7.31 24.76
C ALA A 188 5.02 7.49 26.14
N LYS A 189 6.24 6.99 26.28
CA LYS A 189 7.02 7.20 27.54
C LYS A 189 7.39 8.66 27.73
N TRP A 190 7.83 9.33 26.70
CA TRP A 190 8.24 10.74 26.77
C TRP A 190 7.06 11.66 27.08
N SER A 191 5.91 11.43 26.46
CA SER A 191 4.70 12.22 26.68
C SER A 191 4.04 12.00 28.05
N ARG A 192 4.23 10.82 28.68
CA ARG A 192 3.63 10.51 29.97
C ARG A 192 4.31 11.27 31.13
N LYS A 193 5.61 11.53 31.04
CA LYS A 193 6.39 12.16 32.12
C LYS A 193 5.84 13.56 32.49
N PRO A 194 5.69 14.52 31.58
CA PRO A 194 5.17 15.84 31.93
C PRO A 194 3.73 15.81 32.45
N ILE A 195 2.90 14.89 31.95
CA ILE A 195 1.51 14.76 32.41
C ILE A 195 1.47 14.27 33.87
N LEU A 196 2.28 13.28 34.22
CA LEU A 196 2.36 12.78 35.59
C LEU A 196 2.90 13.85 36.54
N GLU A 197 3.95 14.58 36.17
CA GLU A 197 4.51 15.66 36.95
C GLU A 197 3.49 16.80 37.20
N SER A 198 2.73 17.15 36.17
CA SER A 198 1.64 18.13 36.30
C SER A 198 0.53 17.64 37.21
N TYR A 199 0.13 16.36 37.07
CA TYR A 199 -0.88 15.76 37.94
C TYR A 199 -0.45 15.71 39.41
N GLU A 200 0.80 15.32 39.68
CA GLU A 200 1.36 15.32 41.05
C GLU A 200 1.41 16.73 41.67
N LYS A 201 1.83 17.74 40.91
CA LYS A 201 1.80 19.14 41.32
C LYS A 201 0.40 19.61 41.65
N GLN A 202 -0.57 19.29 40.81
CA GLN A 202 -1.96 19.61 41.02
C GLN A 202 -2.53 18.94 42.28
N LYS A 203 -2.18 17.66 42.50
CA LYS A 203 -2.58 16.94 43.71
C LYS A 203 -1.99 17.57 44.98
N MET A 204 -0.68 17.84 44.99
CA MET A 204 -0.03 18.49 46.12
C MET A 204 -0.60 19.88 46.38
N PHE A 205 -0.92 20.65 45.33
CA PHE A 205 -1.57 21.95 45.48
C PHE A 205 -2.92 21.85 46.18
N VAL A 206 -3.78 20.90 45.77
CA VAL A 206 -5.09 20.71 46.40
C VAL A 206 -4.96 20.25 47.85
N GLU A 207 -4.00 19.34 48.14
CA GLU A 207 -3.71 18.87 49.49
C GLU A 207 -3.25 19.99 50.43
N ASN A 208 -2.24 20.77 49.98
CA ASN A 208 -1.74 21.90 50.73
C ASN A 208 -2.80 22.98 50.95
N ALA A 209 -3.55 23.34 49.90
CA ALA A 209 -4.65 24.30 50.00
C ALA A 209 -5.71 23.88 51.01
N SER A 210 -6.04 22.56 51.04
CA SER A 210 -7.00 22.01 51.97
C SER A 210 -6.49 22.07 53.42
N HIS A 211 -5.21 21.82 53.65
CA HIS A 211 -4.60 21.94 54.97
C HIS A 211 -4.53 23.40 55.45
N GLU A 212 -4.10 24.30 54.60
CA GLU A 212 -3.98 25.72 54.92
C GLU A 212 -5.33 26.38 55.14
N LEU A 213 -6.40 25.92 54.55
CA LEU A 213 -7.77 26.41 54.79
C LEU A 213 -8.42 25.79 56.01
N ARG A 214 -8.08 24.54 56.41
CA ARG A 214 -8.69 23.85 57.53
C ARG A 214 -8.36 24.51 58.87
N THR A 215 -7.12 24.97 59.03
CA THR A 215 -6.67 25.58 60.30
C THR A 215 -7.43 26.88 60.64
N PRO A 216 -7.46 27.89 59.74
CA PRO A 216 -8.20 29.13 60.04
C PRO A 216 -9.71 28.89 60.18
N LEU A 217 -10.26 27.93 59.42
CA LEU A 217 -11.65 27.55 59.51
C LEU A 217 -11.98 26.95 60.89
N ALA A 218 -11.13 26.09 61.45
CA ALA A 218 -11.31 25.52 62.77
C ALA A 218 -11.19 26.60 63.87
N VAL A 219 -10.26 27.55 63.72
CA VAL A 219 -10.14 28.69 64.65
C VAL A 219 -11.40 29.53 64.60
N LEU A 220 -11.91 29.85 63.40
CA LEU A 220 -13.13 30.62 63.24
C LEU A 220 -14.34 29.93 63.87
N GLN A 221 -14.47 28.61 63.61
CA GLN A 221 -15.55 27.77 64.20
C GLN A 221 -15.49 27.81 65.72
N ASN A 222 -14.33 27.54 66.33
CA ASN A 222 -14.18 27.56 67.79
C ASN A 222 -14.52 28.91 68.41
N ARG A 223 -14.18 30.01 67.76
CA ARG A 223 -14.51 31.35 68.21
C ARG A 223 -16.02 31.60 68.16
N LEU A 224 -16.64 31.23 67.07
CA LEU A 224 -18.11 31.38 66.94
C LEU A 224 -18.86 30.53 67.97
N GLU A 225 -18.42 29.25 68.17
CA GLU A 225 -18.98 28.36 69.17
C GLU A 225 -18.86 28.93 70.59
N SER A 226 -17.73 29.59 70.90
CA SER A 226 -17.55 30.26 72.22
C SER A 226 -18.55 31.37 72.48
N LEU A 227 -18.93 32.13 71.43
CA LEU A 227 -19.97 33.18 71.52
C LEU A 227 -21.36 32.60 71.86
N PHE A 228 -21.68 31.43 71.26
CA PHE A 228 -22.95 30.75 71.55
C PHE A 228 -23.02 30.19 72.99
N ARG A 229 -21.88 29.90 73.61
CA ARG A 229 -21.84 29.42 74.97
C ARG A 229 -22.06 30.52 76.01
N LYS A 230 -22.06 31.80 75.64
CA LYS A 230 -22.20 33.01 76.53
C LYS A 230 -23.33 33.93 76.09
N PRO A 231 -24.58 33.46 76.06
CA PRO A 231 -25.72 34.17 75.48
C PRO A 231 -26.08 35.53 76.20
N ASN A 232 -25.57 35.76 77.37
CA ASN A 232 -25.90 36.95 78.13
C ASN A 232 -24.82 38.06 78.03
N GLU A 233 -23.71 37.83 77.39
CA GLU A 233 -22.67 38.83 77.13
C GLU A 233 -23.09 39.73 75.97
N THR A 234 -22.78 41.04 76.09
CA THR A 234 -23.08 41.97 75.02
C THR A 234 -22.08 41.88 73.89
N ILE A 235 -22.45 42.42 72.72
CA ILE A 235 -21.54 42.49 71.54
C ILE A 235 -20.27 43.26 71.92
N LEU A 236 -20.38 44.27 72.79
CA LEU A 236 -19.25 45.13 73.23
C LEU A 236 -18.25 44.32 74.05
N GLU A 237 -18.72 43.44 74.96
CA GLU A 237 -17.87 42.54 75.75
C GLU A 237 -17.17 41.47 74.90
N ASN A 238 -17.80 41.05 73.77
CA ASN A 238 -17.23 40.09 72.83
C ASN A 238 -16.55 40.76 71.62
N SER A 239 -16.33 42.05 71.63
CA SER A 239 -15.80 42.84 70.52
C SER A 239 -14.41 42.32 70.02
N GLU A 240 -13.54 41.93 70.95
CA GLU A 240 -12.23 41.36 70.65
C GLU A 240 -12.34 40.02 69.91
N HIS A 241 -13.23 39.11 70.31
CA HIS A 241 -13.50 37.84 69.65
C HIS A 241 -14.08 38.04 68.26
N LEU A 242 -14.98 39.00 68.06
CA LEU A 242 -15.57 39.35 66.77
C LEU A 242 -14.54 39.98 65.82
N ALA A 243 -13.71 40.90 66.32
CA ALA A 243 -12.66 41.56 65.54
C ALA A 243 -11.63 40.53 65.05
N SER A 244 -11.21 39.64 65.97
CA SER A 244 -10.25 38.54 65.59
C SER A 244 -10.87 37.55 64.65
N SER A 245 -12.18 37.26 64.68
CA SER A 245 -12.86 36.41 63.72
C SER A 245 -12.92 37.07 62.33
N LEU A 246 -13.14 38.41 62.29
CA LEU A 246 -13.09 39.15 61.02
C LEU A 246 -11.69 39.17 60.39
N ASP A 247 -10.67 39.31 61.24
CA ASP A 247 -9.25 39.19 60.71
C ASP A 247 -8.94 37.80 60.15
N GLU A 248 -9.43 36.75 60.74
CA GLU A 248 -9.28 35.39 60.22
C GLU A 248 -9.99 35.23 58.87
N VAL A 249 -11.17 35.77 58.68
CA VAL A 249 -11.89 35.82 57.39
C VAL A 249 -11.08 36.60 56.35
N ARG A 250 -10.45 37.73 56.73
CA ARG A 250 -9.57 38.48 55.83
C ARG A 250 -8.36 37.69 55.42
N ASN A 251 -7.71 37.00 56.37
CA ASN A 251 -6.58 36.13 56.09
C ASN A 251 -6.94 35.00 55.12
N MET A 252 -8.08 34.34 55.35
CA MET A 252 -8.60 33.32 54.43
C MET A 252 -8.86 33.87 53.03
N ARG A 253 -9.38 35.10 52.90
CA ARG A 253 -9.59 35.75 51.60
C ARG A 253 -8.27 36.02 50.86
N ILE A 254 -7.24 36.47 51.57
CA ILE A 254 -5.90 36.68 51.03
C ILE A 254 -5.31 35.35 50.59
N LEU A 255 -5.42 34.31 51.42
CA LEU A 255 -4.94 32.97 51.12
C LEU A 255 -5.60 32.40 49.86
N THR A 256 -6.93 32.45 49.74
CA THR A 256 -7.66 31.99 48.57
C THR A 256 -7.29 32.79 47.31
N THR A 257 -7.07 34.09 47.43
CA THR A 257 -6.63 34.92 46.29
C THR A 257 -5.23 34.53 45.85
N ASN A 258 -4.31 34.26 46.77
CA ASN A 258 -2.95 33.81 46.47
C ASN A 258 -2.95 32.40 45.82
N LEU A 259 -3.79 31.50 46.31
CA LEU A 259 -3.96 30.16 45.73
C LEU A 259 -4.51 30.24 44.31
N LEU A 260 -5.50 31.09 44.03
CA LEU A 260 -6.05 31.32 42.71
C LEU A 260 -5.01 31.91 41.74
N ASN A 261 -4.19 32.85 42.22
CA ASN A 261 -3.12 33.46 41.42
C ASN A 261 -2.02 32.45 41.09
N LEU A 262 -1.69 31.51 42.00
CA LEU A 262 -0.76 30.44 41.74
C LEU A 262 -1.33 29.48 40.70
N ALA A 263 -2.59 29.06 40.83
CA ALA A 263 -3.25 28.19 39.86
C ALA A 263 -3.33 28.79 38.43
N ARG A 264 -3.43 30.12 38.31
CA ARG A 264 -3.45 30.83 37.01
C ARG A 264 -2.06 31.01 36.36
N ARG A 265 -1.00 30.91 37.14
CA ARG A 265 0.38 31.13 36.65
C ARG A 265 0.98 29.92 36.00
N ASP A 266 0.39 28.75 36.22
CA ASP A 266 0.84 27.46 35.65
C ASP A 266 0.11 27.12 34.33
N ASP A 267 -0.83 27.98 33.86
CA ASP A 267 -1.40 27.96 32.53
C ASP A 267 -0.62 28.91 31.57
#